data_011116676eb76f76424e9a6243fdb59d
#
_entry.id   011116676eb76f76424e9a6243fdb59d
#
_cell.length_a   1.000
_cell.length_b   1.000
_cell.length_c   1.000
_cell.angle_alpha   90.00
_cell.angle_beta   90.00
_cell.angle_gamma   90.00
#
_symmetry.space_group_name_H-M   'P 1'
#
loop_
_entity.id
_entity.type
_entity.pdbx_description
1 polymer ?
#
loop_
_entity_poly.entity_id
_entity_poly.type
_entity_poly.pdbx_seq_one_letter_code
_entity_poly.pdbx_strand_id
1 'polypeptide(L)'
;MAEQQGQEKTEAPTEKKRRESREEGQVAFSREISSAALLAGIVLTLMVSSPLILDSFQELMSNIFTQMGQFEELSINIIYNLSGEIVATMLPAFSPFLAIIILIAIFSSVIQVGFQITLKAIAPKFNKISPLTGIKRLFSTQSLADFLKSMTKMIIVGFVGYITYMTKITELNGLYVSTPEAILKYNFIAVAEVTGKIVLALVAIAIFDFLYQRWHHEKQMMMTKQEVKDETKQTE
;
A
#
# COMPACT_ATOMS: atom_id res chain seq x y z
N MET A 1 -1.76 -44.24 15.61
CA MET A 1 -1.74 -42.83 15.17
C MET A 1 -1.90 -41.80 16.33
N ALA A 2 -1.52 -42.15 17.56
CA ALA A 2 -1.72 -41.30 18.75
C ALA A 2 -0.42 -40.72 19.35
N GLU A 3 0.77 -40.98 18.77
CA GLU A 3 2.06 -40.55 19.35
C GLU A 3 2.65 -39.28 18.71
N GLN A 4 2.04 -38.71 17.67
CA GLN A 4 2.59 -37.56 16.98
C GLN A 4 2.20 -36.17 17.55
N GLN A 5 1.33 -36.11 18.56
CA GLN A 5 0.81 -34.82 19.09
C GLN A 5 1.70 -34.16 20.16
N GLY A 6 2.81 -34.78 20.58
CA GLY A 6 3.64 -34.30 21.70
C GLY A 6 5.05 -33.81 21.34
N GLN A 7 5.49 -33.92 20.09
CA GLN A 7 6.84 -33.48 19.72
C GLN A 7 6.83 -31.98 19.35
N GLU A 8 7.63 -31.20 20.07
CA GLU A 8 7.85 -29.79 19.73
C GLU A 8 8.50 -29.64 18.35
N LYS A 9 7.96 -28.73 17.54
CA LYS A 9 8.52 -28.38 16.22
C LYS A 9 9.72 -27.48 16.41
N THR A 10 10.91 -28.04 16.46
CA THR A 10 12.17 -27.35 16.73
C THR A 10 13.11 -27.30 15.55
N GLU A 11 12.89 -28.15 14.53
CA GLU A 11 13.79 -28.23 13.38
C GLU A 11 13.41 -27.24 12.29
N ALA A 12 14.42 -26.68 11.61
CA ALA A 12 14.22 -25.78 10.49
C ALA A 12 13.52 -26.49 9.32
N PRO A 13 12.63 -25.82 8.58
CA PRO A 13 11.95 -26.41 7.44
C PRO A 13 12.93 -26.81 6.34
N THR A 14 12.72 -27.99 5.74
CA THR A 14 13.49 -28.49 4.59
C THR A 14 13.18 -27.67 3.33
N GLU A 15 14.05 -27.77 2.32
CA GLU A 15 13.81 -27.13 1.01
C GLU A 15 12.52 -27.63 0.33
N LYS A 16 12.21 -28.92 0.50
CA LYS A 16 10.96 -29.51 0.00
C LYS A 16 9.75 -28.87 0.68
N LYS A 17 9.75 -28.75 2.02
CA LYS A 17 8.69 -28.11 2.81
C LYS A 17 8.48 -26.65 2.41
N ARG A 18 9.58 -25.91 2.19
CA ARG A 18 9.52 -24.51 1.70
C ARG A 18 8.89 -24.44 0.31
N ARG A 19 9.23 -25.36 -0.60
CA ARG A 19 8.65 -25.43 -1.94
C ARG A 19 7.17 -25.77 -1.91
N GLU A 20 6.77 -26.78 -1.14
CA GLU A 20 5.36 -27.15 -0.97
C GLU A 20 4.53 -26.00 -0.41
N SER A 21 5.04 -25.31 0.63
CA SER A 21 4.38 -24.12 1.18
C SER A 21 4.17 -23.04 0.11
N ARG A 22 5.18 -22.80 -0.72
CA ARG A 22 5.06 -21.85 -1.84
C ARG A 22 4.03 -22.31 -2.87
N GLU A 23 4.03 -23.58 -3.26
CA GLU A 23 3.05 -24.15 -4.22
C GLU A 23 1.61 -24.08 -3.69
N GLU A 24 1.42 -24.14 -2.37
CA GLU A 24 0.11 -23.91 -1.72
C GLU A 24 -0.28 -22.45 -1.59
N GLY A 25 0.59 -21.52 -2.00
CA GLY A 25 0.39 -20.08 -1.88
C GLY A 25 0.58 -19.55 -0.45
N GLN A 26 1.22 -20.34 0.43
CA GLN A 26 1.57 -19.91 1.77
C GLN A 26 2.95 -19.25 1.74
N VAL A 27 2.96 -17.92 1.76
CA VAL A 27 4.16 -17.10 1.66
C VAL A 27 4.14 -16.01 2.74
N ALA A 28 5.33 -15.60 3.19
CA ALA A 28 5.45 -14.44 4.06
C ALA A 28 5.10 -13.17 3.26
N PHE A 29 4.01 -12.55 3.61
CA PHE A 29 3.53 -11.33 2.95
C PHE A 29 3.12 -10.28 3.98
N SER A 30 3.72 -9.12 3.92
CA SER A 30 3.33 -7.95 4.73
C SER A 30 2.52 -6.97 3.88
N ARG A 31 1.27 -6.79 4.25
CA ARG A 31 0.41 -5.76 3.65
C ARG A 31 0.94 -4.35 3.93
N GLU A 32 1.62 -4.18 5.06
CA GLU A 32 2.18 -2.89 5.46
C GLU A 32 3.28 -2.43 4.51
N ILE A 33 4.16 -3.34 4.05
CA ILE A 33 5.17 -3.00 3.04
C ILE A 33 4.53 -2.57 1.73
N SER A 34 3.54 -3.31 1.24
CA SER A 34 2.86 -2.95 -0.01
C SER A 34 2.17 -1.59 0.11
N SER A 35 1.49 -1.33 1.24
CA SER A 35 0.82 -0.05 1.48
C SER A 35 1.83 1.10 1.62
N ALA A 36 2.92 0.91 2.37
CA ALA A 36 3.96 1.92 2.54
C ALA A 36 4.69 2.22 1.22
N ALA A 37 5.00 1.17 0.43
CA ALA A 37 5.61 1.33 -0.89
C ALA A 37 4.70 2.10 -1.85
N LEU A 38 3.39 1.80 -1.86
CA LEU A 38 2.41 2.53 -2.65
C LEU A 38 2.32 4.00 -2.22
N LEU A 39 2.20 4.29 -0.93
CA LEU A 39 2.12 5.66 -0.43
C LEU A 39 3.40 6.45 -0.73
N ALA A 40 4.57 5.85 -0.51
CA ALA A 40 5.84 6.47 -0.87
C ALA A 40 5.92 6.73 -2.39
N GLY A 41 5.51 5.74 -3.18
CA GLY A 41 5.47 5.86 -4.63
C GLY A 41 4.51 6.94 -5.13
N ILE A 42 3.31 7.04 -4.55
CA ILE A 42 2.34 8.09 -4.86
C ILE A 42 2.94 9.47 -4.60
N VAL A 43 3.54 9.69 -3.42
CA VAL A 43 4.13 10.98 -3.05
C VAL A 43 5.27 11.34 -4.00
N LEU A 44 6.22 10.43 -4.22
CA LEU A 44 7.36 10.68 -5.10
C LEU A 44 6.92 10.92 -6.56
N THR A 45 6.02 10.10 -7.07
CA THR A 45 5.53 10.24 -8.44
C THR A 45 4.73 11.53 -8.61
N LEU A 46 3.91 11.89 -7.61
CA LEU A 46 3.14 13.15 -7.64
C LEU A 46 4.08 14.36 -7.64
N MET A 47 5.15 14.34 -6.82
CA MET A 47 6.14 15.44 -6.81
C MET A 47 6.82 15.61 -8.18
N VAL A 48 7.14 14.52 -8.87
CA VAL A 48 7.77 14.55 -10.20
C VAL A 48 6.77 14.94 -11.29
N SER A 49 5.53 14.43 -11.21
CA SER A 49 4.50 14.64 -12.24
C SER A 49 3.71 15.95 -12.04
N SER A 50 3.84 16.61 -10.87
CA SER A 50 3.04 17.79 -10.56
C SER A 50 3.20 18.94 -11.56
N PRO A 51 4.40 19.27 -12.11
CA PRO A 51 4.50 20.34 -13.10
C PRO A 51 3.67 20.02 -14.35
N LEU A 52 3.81 18.80 -14.89
CA LEU A 52 3.05 18.37 -16.08
C LEU A 52 1.55 18.45 -15.86
N ILE A 53 1.08 17.97 -14.70
CA ILE A 53 -0.35 17.98 -14.35
C ILE A 53 -0.85 19.42 -14.20
N LEU A 54 -0.09 20.30 -13.54
CA LEU A 54 -0.45 21.69 -13.33
C LEU A 54 -0.47 22.47 -14.65
N ASP A 55 0.53 22.30 -15.50
CA ASP A 55 0.59 22.95 -16.81
C ASP A 55 -0.60 22.55 -17.68
N SER A 56 -0.90 21.24 -17.75
CA SER A 56 -2.06 20.73 -18.49
C SER A 56 -3.39 21.25 -17.90
N PHE A 57 -3.48 21.37 -16.59
CA PHE A 57 -4.66 21.92 -15.94
C PHE A 57 -4.83 23.42 -16.23
N GLN A 58 -3.75 24.20 -16.20
CA GLN A 58 -3.78 25.63 -16.54
C GLN A 58 -4.17 25.85 -18.00
N GLU A 59 -3.61 25.07 -18.93
CA GLU A 59 -3.98 25.10 -20.34
C GLU A 59 -5.47 24.79 -20.53
N LEU A 60 -5.97 23.73 -19.90
CA LEU A 60 -7.38 23.37 -19.94
C LEU A 60 -8.27 24.48 -19.40
N MET A 61 -7.95 25.05 -18.24
CA MET A 61 -8.70 26.16 -17.66
C MET A 61 -8.69 27.39 -18.57
N SER A 62 -7.55 27.77 -19.10
CA SER A 62 -7.42 28.87 -20.04
C SER A 62 -8.31 28.70 -21.28
N ASN A 63 -8.29 27.49 -21.87
CA ASN A 63 -9.11 27.15 -23.02
C ASN A 63 -10.60 27.23 -22.71
N ILE A 64 -11.03 26.63 -21.59
CA ILE A 64 -12.44 26.67 -21.15
C ILE A 64 -12.88 28.11 -20.93
N PHE A 65 -12.14 28.93 -20.19
CA PHE A 65 -12.52 30.32 -19.92
C PHE A 65 -12.55 31.16 -21.19
N THR A 66 -11.64 30.93 -22.15
CA THR A 66 -11.64 31.65 -23.43
C THR A 66 -12.86 31.27 -24.26
N GLN A 67 -13.25 30.01 -24.24
CA GLN A 67 -14.42 29.52 -24.99
C GLN A 67 -15.75 29.95 -24.33
N MET A 68 -15.81 30.05 -23.00
CA MET A 68 -17.03 30.42 -22.27
C MET A 68 -17.62 31.75 -22.71
N GLY A 69 -16.77 32.70 -23.11
CA GLY A 69 -17.22 34.02 -23.63
C GLY A 69 -17.86 33.94 -25.02
N GLN A 70 -17.78 32.82 -25.69
CA GLN A 70 -18.31 32.61 -27.06
C GLN A 70 -19.60 31.80 -27.09
N PHE A 71 -20.01 31.23 -25.96
CA PHE A 71 -21.24 30.43 -25.86
C PHE A 71 -22.46 31.34 -25.66
N GLU A 72 -23.31 31.44 -26.66
CA GLU A 72 -24.63 32.15 -26.52
C GLU A 72 -25.63 31.28 -25.76
N GLU A 73 -25.62 29.95 -25.98
CA GLU A 73 -26.46 28.98 -25.25
C GLU A 73 -25.68 27.69 -25.00
N LEU A 74 -25.89 27.08 -23.83
CA LEU A 74 -25.32 25.76 -23.48
C LEU A 74 -26.11 24.67 -24.22
N SER A 75 -25.50 24.11 -25.26
CA SER A 75 -26.02 22.96 -25.99
C SER A 75 -25.35 21.64 -25.53
N ILE A 76 -26.04 20.53 -25.78
CA ILE A 76 -25.51 19.19 -25.46
C ILE A 76 -24.19 18.90 -26.20
N ASN A 77 -24.02 19.45 -27.40
CA ASN A 77 -22.82 19.32 -28.21
C ASN A 77 -21.61 20.02 -27.57
N ILE A 78 -21.84 21.19 -26.96
CA ILE A 78 -20.82 21.95 -26.24
C ILE A 78 -20.34 21.13 -25.03
N ILE A 79 -21.27 20.56 -24.25
CA ILE A 79 -20.95 19.72 -23.10
C ILE A 79 -20.13 18.48 -23.54
N TYR A 80 -20.53 17.85 -24.65
CA TYR A 80 -19.80 16.71 -25.20
C TYR A 80 -18.38 17.08 -25.64
N ASN A 81 -18.20 18.19 -26.35
CA ASN A 81 -16.91 18.67 -26.79
C ASN A 81 -16.00 19.05 -25.62
N LEU A 82 -16.51 19.76 -24.62
CA LEU A 82 -15.76 20.12 -23.40
C LEU A 82 -15.36 18.87 -22.62
N SER A 83 -16.25 17.88 -22.50
CA SER A 83 -15.92 16.60 -21.87
C SER A 83 -14.79 15.87 -22.60
N GLY A 84 -14.83 15.88 -23.95
CA GLY A 84 -13.76 15.33 -24.80
C GLY A 84 -12.44 16.04 -24.61
N GLU A 85 -12.44 17.38 -24.56
CA GLU A 85 -11.26 18.19 -24.32
C GLU A 85 -10.64 17.93 -22.94
N ILE A 86 -11.48 17.85 -21.88
CA ILE A 86 -11.02 17.49 -20.53
C ILE A 86 -10.29 16.13 -20.54
N VAL A 87 -10.90 15.11 -21.15
CA VAL A 87 -10.30 13.78 -21.22
C VAL A 87 -9.02 13.80 -22.05
N ALA A 88 -9.04 14.45 -23.21
CA ALA A 88 -7.89 14.53 -24.13
C ALA A 88 -6.69 15.24 -23.50
N THR A 89 -6.91 16.23 -22.66
CA THR A 89 -5.84 16.99 -21.99
C THR A 89 -5.38 16.33 -20.71
N MET A 90 -6.32 15.85 -19.86
CA MET A 90 -5.99 15.32 -18.54
C MET A 90 -5.49 13.89 -18.59
N LEU A 91 -6.02 13.03 -19.47
CA LEU A 91 -5.62 11.63 -19.52
C LEU A 91 -4.11 11.43 -19.82
N PRO A 92 -3.53 12.13 -20.83
CA PRO A 92 -2.08 12.07 -21.06
C PRO A 92 -1.26 12.61 -19.88
N ALA A 93 -1.73 13.67 -19.20
CA ALA A 93 -1.04 14.27 -18.06
C ALA A 93 -1.00 13.31 -16.84
N PHE A 94 -2.09 12.57 -16.60
CA PHE A 94 -2.19 11.61 -15.50
C PHE A 94 -1.67 10.21 -15.84
N SER A 95 -1.57 9.85 -17.13
CA SER A 95 -1.21 8.47 -17.52
C SER A 95 0.17 8.02 -17.01
N PRO A 96 1.25 8.83 -17.01
CA PRO A 96 2.54 8.42 -16.47
C PRO A 96 2.46 8.18 -14.96
N PHE A 97 1.72 9.05 -14.24
CA PHE A 97 1.47 8.89 -12.81
C PHE A 97 0.77 7.57 -12.48
N LEU A 98 -0.32 7.25 -13.19
CA LEU A 98 -1.06 6.02 -13.00
C LEU A 98 -0.22 4.78 -13.36
N ALA A 99 0.53 4.84 -14.47
CA ALA A 99 1.40 3.75 -14.90
C ALA A 99 2.46 3.42 -13.84
N ILE A 100 3.12 4.42 -13.29
CA ILE A 100 4.14 4.23 -12.25
C ILE A 100 3.53 3.63 -10.98
N ILE A 101 2.35 4.08 -10.55
CA ILE A 101 1.67 3.52 -9.37
C ILE A 101 1.31 2.05 -9.59
N ILE A 102 0.79 1.69 -10.77
CA ILE A 102 0.50 0.29 -11.11
C ILE A 102 1.77 -0.56 -11.06
N LEU A 103 2.87 -0.05 -11.61
CA LEU A 103 4.17 -0.74 -11.56
C LEU A 103 4.62 -0.94 -10.11
N ILE A 104 4.55 0.10 -9.26
CA ILE A 104 4.92 0.00 -7.85
C ILE A 104 4.04 -1.04 -7.13
N ALA A 105 2.73 -1.07 -7.40
CA ALA A 105 1.80 -2.04 -6.82
C ALA A 105 2.20 -3.49 -7.17
N ILE A 106 2.53 -3.73 -8.44
CA ILE A 106 2.96 -5.04 -8.91
C ILE A 106 4.33 -5.40 -8.31
N PHE A 107 5.32 -4.52 -8.42
CA PHE A 107 6.67 -4.78 -7.93
C PHE A 107 6.73 -4.97 -6.42
N SER A 108 5.99 -4.19 -5.64
CA SER A 108 5.96 -4.33 -4.17
C SER A 108 5.46 -5.71 -3.73
N SER A 109 4.54 -6.31 -4.48
CA SER A 109 4.05 -7.67 -4.24
C SER A 109 5.03 -8.73 -4.73
N VAL A 110 5.57 -8.57 -5.94
CA VAL A 110 6.51 -9.52 -6.55
C VAL A 110 7.83 -9.60 -5.77
N ILE A 111 8.33 -8.49 -5.26
CA ILE A 111 9.56 -8.47 -4.44
C ILE A 111 9.39 -9.26 -3.14
N GLN A 112 8.21 -9.23 -2.53
CA GLN A 112 7.95 -9.94 -1.28
C GLN A 112 7.78 -11.45 -1.46
N VAL A 113 7.03 -11.86 -2.49
CA VAL A 113 6.58 -13.25 -2.68
C VAL A 113 7.38 -13.97 -3.74
N GLY A 114 8.01 -13.22 -4.65
CA GLY A 114 8.55 -13.75 -5.90
C GLY A 114 7.45 -13.88 -6.97
N PHE A 115 7.87 -14.17 -8.19
CA PHE A 115 6.94 -14.38 -9.30
C PHE A 115 6.40 -15.83 -9.22
N GLN A 116 5.21 -15.98 -8.64
CA GLN A 116 4.54 -17.27 -8.54
C GLN A 116 3.08 -17.16 -8.96
N ILE A 117 2.71 -17.94 -9.99
CA ILE A 117 1.31 -18.10 -10.40
C ILE A 117 0.89 -19.51 -10.00
N THR A 118 0.12 -19.63 -8.91
CA THR A 118 -0.38 -20.93 -8.46
C THR A 118 -1.91 -20.95 -8.52
N LEU A 119 -2.45 -21.81 -9.37
CA LEU A 119 -3.90 -22.00 -9.50
C LEU A 119 -4.52 -22.60 -8.23
N LYS A 120 -3.72 -23.32 -7.42
CA LYS A 120 -4.18 -23.89 -6.15
C LYS A 120 -4.57 -22.83 -5.11
N ALA A 121 -3.96 -21.64 -5.17
CA ALA A 121 -4.31 -20.54 -4.26
C ALA A 121 -5.69 -19.92 -4.58
N ILE A 122 -6.13 -19.99 -5.83
CA ILE A 122 -7.39 -19.39 -6.32
C ILE A 122 -8.57 -20.38 -6.16
N ALA A 123 -8.29 -21.67 -5.95
CA ALA A 123 -9.33 -22.67 -5.81
C ALA A 123 -10.24 -22.38 -4.59
N PRO A 124 -11.58 -22.38 -4.77
CA PRO A 124 -12.52 -22.06 -3.70
C PRO A 124 -12.45 -23.12 -2.60
N LYS A 125 -12.11 -22.71 -1.38
CA LYS A 125 -12.06 -23.57 -0.19
C LYS A 125 -13.36 -23.39 0.61
N PHE A 126 -14.43 -24.10 0.25
CA PHE A 126 -15.75 -23.98 0.87
C PHE A 126 -15.74 -24.18 2.39
N ASN A 127 -14.81 -24.97 2.93
CA ASN A 127 -14.63 -25.15 4.38
C ASN A 127 -14.25 -23.87 5.13
N LYS A 128 -13.81 -22.81 4.42
CA LYS A 128 -13.47 -21.49 5.02
C LYS A 128 -14.65 -20.51 5.03
N ILE A 129 -15.80 -20.87 4.44
CA ILE A 129 -16.97 -19.99 4.27
C ILE A 129 -18.02 -20.23 5.38
N SER A 130 -17.64 -20.71 6.55
CA SER A 130 -18.59 -20.89 7.66
C SER A 130 -18.75 -19.57 8.44
N PRO A 131 -19.99 -19.02 8.57
CA PRO A 131 -20.24 -17.78 9.31
C PRO A 131 -19.85 -17.88 10.80
N LEU A 132 -20.08 -19.05 11.41
CA LEU A 132 -19.76 -19.30 12.81
C LEU A 132 -18.27 -19.25 13.10
N THR A 133 -17.45 -19.81 12.20
CA THR A 133 -15.98 -19.73 12.31
C THR A 133 -15.48 -18.33 12.04
N GLY A 134 -16.14 -17.56 11.18
CA GLY A 134 -15.88 -16.14 10.93
C GLY A 134 -16.06 -15.30 12.19
N ILE A 135 -17.19 -15.42 12.87
CA ILE A 135 -17.47 -14.69 14.13
C ILE A 135 -16.45 -15.06 15.21
N LYS A 136 -16.17 -16.35 15.42
CA LYS A 136 -15.18 -16.81 16.39
C LYS A 136 -13.78 -16.27 16.11
N ARG A 137 -13.43 -16.07 14.83
CA ARG A 137 -12.15 -15.50 14.42
C ARG A 137 -12.06 -14.01 14.75
N LEU A 138 -13.16 -13.26 14.68
CA LEU A 138 -13.19 -11.84 15.07
C LEU A 138 -12.83 -11.62 16.54
N PHE A 139 -13.18 -12.55 17.41
CA PHE A 139 -12.87 -12.52 18.85
C PHE A 139 -11.66 -13.37 19.23
N SER A 140 -10.78 -13.68 18.27
CA SER A 140 -9.56 -14.43 18.53
C SER A 140 -8.45 -13.51 19.08
N THR A 141 -7.50 -14.10 19.82
CA THR A 141 -6.29 -13.41 20.29
C THR A 141 -5.48 -12.80 19.14
N GLN A 142 -5.55 -13.41 17.96
CA GLN A 142 -4.90 -12.90 16.76
C GLN A 142 -5.57 -11.61 16.27
N SER A 143 -6.91 -11.56 16.24
CA SER A 143 -7.64 -10.34 15.86
C SER A 143 -7.39 -9.20 16.84
N LEU A 144 -7.27 -9.51 18.15
CA LEU A 144 -6.92 -8.51 19.16
C LEU A 144 -5.49 -7.98 18.94
N ALA A 145 -4.53 -8.84 18.62
CA ALA A 145 -3.18 -8.44 18.30
C ALA A 145 -3.11 -7.55 17.05
N ASP A 146 -3.87 -7.90 16.00
CA ASP A 146 -3.94 -7.10 14.77
C ASP A 146 -4.63 -5.75 15.01
N PHE A 147 -5.65 -5.71 15.87
CA PHE A 147 -6.28 -4.46 16.31
C PHE A 147 -5.31 -3.55 17.07
N LEU A 148 -4.56 -4.10 18.03
CA LEU A 148 -3.56 -3.33 18.78
C LEU A 148 -2.45 -2.78 17.87
N LYS A 149 -1.96 -3.58 16.91
CA LYS A 149 -1.01 -3.11 15.89
C LYS A 149 -1.57 -1.94 15.08
N SER A 150 -2.83 -2.05 14.64
CA SER A 150 -3.49 -1.00 13.87
C SER A 150 -3.69 0.27 14.68
N MET A 151 -4.06 0.16 15.95
CA MET A 151 -4.17 1.30 16.88
C MET A 151 -2.82 1.97 17.11
N THR A 152 -1.77 1.18 17.37
CA THR A 152 -0.41 1.70 17.56
C THR A 152 0.06 2.48 16.33
N LYS A 153 -0.18 1.95 15.14
CA LYS A 153 0.13 2.62 13.87
C LYS A 153 -0.61 3.96 13.75
N MET A 154 -1.91 3.96 14.03
CA MET A 154 -2.72 5.18 13.96
C MET A 154 -2.22 6.25 14.95
N ILE A 155 -1.83 5.85 16.16
CA ILE A 155 -1.27 6.77 17.18
C ILE A 155 0.06 7.34 16.69
N ILE A 156 0.97 6.51 16.17
CA ILE A 156 2.29 6.97 15.68
C ILE A 156 2.12 7.95 14.52
N VAL A 157 1.29 7.60 13.53
CA VAL A 157 1.03 8.47 12.36
C VAL A 157 0.36 9.77 12.78
N GLY A 158 -0.65 9.70 13.65
CA GLY A 158 -1.32 10.88 14.20
C GLY A 158 -0.37 11.79 14.99
N PHE A 159 0.52 11.20 15.78
CA PHE A 159 1.52 11.93 16.56
C PHE A 159 2.56 12.64 15.67
N VAL A 160 3.09 11.94 14.68
CA VAL A 160 4.03 12.51 13.69
C VAL A 160 3.36 13.65 12.92
N GLY A 161 2.12 13.42 12.45
CA GLY A 161 1.33 14.45 11.76
C GLY A 161 1.07 15.66 12.63
N TYR A 162 0.66 15.44 13.89
CA TYR A 162 0.37 16.51 14.86
C TYR A 162 1.61 17.37 15.16
N ILE A 163 2.75 16.74 15.46
CA ILE A 163 3.99 17.48 15.75
C ILE A 163 4.42 18.32 14.53
N THR A 164 4.38 17.71 13.34
CA THR A 164 4.79 18.41 12.12
C THR A 164 3.84 19.58 11.83
N TYR A 165 2.54 19.37 11.99
CA TYR A 165 1.52 20.42 11.81
C TYR A 165 1.71 21.57 12.81
N MET A 166 1.96 21.28 14.11
CA MET A 166 2.20 22.29 15.11
C MET A 166 3.44 23.13 14.82
N THR A 167 4.51 22.50 14.30
CA THR A 167 5.70 23.23 13.84
C THR A 167 5.36 24.18 12.69
N LYS A 168 4.53 23.76 11.75
CA LYS A 168 4.15 24.57 10.59
C LYS A 168 3.19 25.72 10.92
N ILE A 169 2.28 25.53 11.88
CA ILE A 169 1.38 26.61 12.34
C ILE A 169 2.16 27.82 12.87
N THR A 170 3.26 27.60 13.57
CA THR A 170 4.08 28.71 14.09
C THR A 170 4.76 29.51 12.99
N GLU A 171 5.08 28.86 11.86
CA GLU A 171 5.66 29.51 10.69
C GLU A 171 4.63 30.35 9.89
N LEU A 172 3.34 30.01 9.98
CA LEU A 172 2.25 30.71 9.27
C LEU A 172 2.13 32.20 9.65
N ASN A 173 2.51 32.56 10.88
CA ASN A 173 2.42 33.94 11.36
C ASN A 173 3.24 34.93 10.52
N GLY A 174 4.23 34.47 9.76
CA GLY A 174 5.03 35.31 8.83
C GLY A 174 4.41 35.48 7.44
N LEU A 175 3.34 34.75 7.11
CA LEU A 175 2.75 34.75 5.77
C LEU A 175 1.68 35.80 5.52
N TYR A 176 1.20 36.49 6.56
CA TYR A 176 0.14 37.51 6.44
C TYR A 176 0.48 38.68 5.52
N VAL A 177 1.75 38.92 5.22
CA VAL A 177 2.24 40.02 4.35
C VAL A 177 2.76 39.47 3.00
N SER A 178 2.57 38.18 2.73
CA SER A 178 3.15 37.51 1.57
C SER A 178 2.25 37.56 0.34
N THR A 179 2.84 37.38 -0.86
CA THR A 179 2.09 37.27 -2.10
C THR A 179 1.29 35.96 -2.17
N PRO A 180 0.18 35.88 -2.94
CA PRO A 180 -0.56 34.63 -3.12
C PRO A 180 0.30 33.45 -3.57
N GLU A 181 1.29 33.69 -4.46
CA GLU A 181 2.21 32.67 -4.92
C GLU A 181 3.10 32.13 -3.80
N ALA A 182 3.56 33.00 -2.89
CA ALA A 182 4.36 32.63 -1.74
C ALA A 182 3.55 31.75 -0.76
N ILE A 183 2.28 32.08 -0.56
CA ILE A 183 1.36 31.31 0.28
C ILE A 183 1.12 29.93 -0.33
N LEU A 184 0.86 29.83 -1.64
CA LEU A 184 0.67 28.56 -2.33
C LEU A 184 1.92 27.69 -2.27
N LYS A 185 3.09 28.25 -2.53
CA LYS A 185 4.37 27.54 -2.43
C LYS A 185 4.63 27.03 -1.02
N TYR A 186 4.38 27.85 0.00
CA TYR A 186 4.51 27.42 1.38
C TYR A 186 3.58 26.25 1.71
N ASN A 187 2.30 26.36 1.37
CA ASN A 187 1.34 25.29 1.60
C ASN A 187 1.75 23.98 0.92
N PHE A 188 2.21 24.05 -0.33
CA PHE A 188 2.69 22.87 -1.06
C PHE A 188 3.87 22.22 -0.33
N ILE A 189 4.86 23.01 0.09
CA ILE A 189 6.02 22.50 0.84
C ILE A 189 5.60 21.92 2.20
N ALA A 190 4.69 22.59 2.92
CA ALA A 190 4.21 22.13 4.21
C ALA A 190 3.48 20.79 4.11
N VAL A 191 2.58 20.64 3.12
CA VAL A 191 1.88 19.39 2.85
C VAL A 191 2.85 18.28 2.47
N ALA A 192 3.82 18.58 1.59
CA ALA A 192 4.84 17.62 1.18
C ALA A 192 5.70 17.15 2.37
N GLU A 193 6.09 18.06 3.27
CA GLU A 193 6.86 17.73 4.46
C GLU A 193 6.07 16.87 5.46
N VAL A 194 4.81 17.25 5.76
CA VAL A 194 3.93 16.46 6.65
C VAL A 194 3.74 15.06 6.08
N THR A 195 3.37 14.99 4.79
CA THR A 195 3.13 13.71 4.11
C THR A 195 4.39 12.87 4.04
N GLY A 196 5.54 13.48 3.72
CA GLY A 196 6.83 12.80 3.69
C GLY A 196 7.22 12.19 5.04
N LYS A 197 7.05 12.93 6.13
CA LYS A 197 7.33 12.41 7.49
C LYS A 197 6.38 11.27 7.87
N ILE A 198 5.10 11.37 7.52
CA ILE A 198 4.13 10.30 7.74
C ILE A 198 4.54 9.05 6.94
N VAL A 199 4.90 9.21 5.68
CA VAL A 199 5.36 8.10 4.84
C VAL A 199 6.61 7.44 5.42
N LEU A 200 7.59 8.21 5.89
CA LEU A 200 8.79 7.68 6.54
C LEU A 200 8.44 6.86 7.79
N ALA A 201 7.52 7.35 8.62
CA ALA A 201 7.05 6.61 9.80
C ALA A 201 6.35 5.31 9.40
N LEU A 202 5.52 5.33 8.36
CA LEU A 202 4.84 4.13 7.83
C LEU A 202 5.82 3.12 7.25
N VAL A 203 6.85 3.58 6.53
CA VAL A 203 7.92 2.70 6.00
C VAL A 203 8.67 2.03 7.16
N ALA A 204 9.02 2.76 8.21
CA ALA A 204 9.66 2.16 9.38
C ALA A 204 8.78 1.07 10.01
N ILE A 205 7.50 1.35 10.24
CA ILE A 205 6.54 0.37 10.78
C ILE A 205 6.43 -0.85 9.86
N ALA A 206 6.37 -0.63 8.54
CA ALA A 206 6.25 -1.68 7.55
C ALA A 206 7.46 -2.63 7.53
N ILE A 207 8.68 -2.10 7.70
CA ILE A 207 9.89 -2.90 7.81
C ILE A 207 9.82 -3.83 9.04
N PHE A 208 9.43 -3.30 10.21
CA PHE A 208 9.26 -4.13 11.42
C PHE A 208 8.18 -5.19 11.24
N ASP A 209 7.03 -4.83 10.65
CA ASP A 209 5.98 -5.82 10.38
C ASP A 209 6.45 -6.92 9.43
N PHE A 210 7.20 -6.58 8.39
CA PHE A 210 7.74 -7.58 7.45
C PHE A 210 8.70 -8.55 8.11
N LEU A 211 9.62 -8.05 8.95
CA LEU A 211 10.53 -8.90 9.70
C LEU A 211 9.77 -9.85 10.63
N TYR A 212 8.74 -9.34 11.29
CA TYR A 212 7.87 -10.15 12.14
C TYR A 212 7.10 -11.19 11.34
N GLN A 213 6.48 -10.83 10.20
CA GLN A 213 5.74 -11.75 9.33
C GLN A 213 6.64 -12.86 8.78
N ARG A 214 7.86 -12.51 8.38
CA ARG A 214 8.84 -13.47 7.90
C ARG A 214 9.25 -14.45 8.99
N TRP A 215 9.57 -13.95 10.17
CA TRP A 215 9.91 -14.79 11.32
C TRP A 215 8.75 -15.70 11.72
N HIS A 216 7.54 -15.16 11.78
CA HIS A 216 6.34 -15.92 12.13
C HIS A 216 6.03 -17.02 11.10
N HIS A 217 6.16 -16.72 9.82
CA HIS A 217 5.98 -17.68 8.74
C HIS A 217 7.04 -18.83 8.82
N GLU A 218 8.29 -18.51 9.07
CA GLU A 218 9.35 -19.52 9.29
C GLU A 218 9.02 -20.42 10.49
N LYS A 219 8.57 -19.81 11.59
CA LYS A 219 8.16 -20.56 12.78
C LYS A 219 6.98 -21.49 12.52
N GLN A 220 6.03 -21.11 11.69
CA GLN A 220 4.90 -21.95 11.31
C GLN A 220 5.32 -23.14 10.44
N MET A 221 6.40 -23.04 9.69
CA MET A 221 6.94 -24.10 8.85
C MET A 221 7.88 -25.06 9.60
N MET A 222 8.24 -24.78 10.86
CA MET A 222 9.11 -25.66 11.65
C MET A 222 8.55 -27.08 11.73
N MET A 223 9.48 -28.04 11.72
CA MET A 223 9.20 -29.47 11.66
C MET A 223 9.65 -30.17 12.96
N THR A 224 9.09 -31.32 13.23
CA THR A 224 9.61 -32.23 14.26
C THR A 224 10.82 -32.99 13.73
N LYS A 225 11.68 -33.49 14.62
CA LYS A 225 12.85 -34.32 14.24
C LYS A 225 12.46 -35.56 13.42
N GLN A 226 11.25 -36.07 13.70
CA GLN A 226 10.73 -37.26 13.02
C GLN A 226 10.27 -36.93 11.60
N GLU A 227 9.58 -35.79 11.40
CA GLU A 227 9.17 -35.30 10.08
C GLU A 227 10.37 -35.07 9.16
N VAL A 228 11.46 -34.48 9.67
CA VAL A 228 12.69 -34.29 8.90
C VAL A 228 13.32 -35.63 8.50
N LYS A 229 13.36 -36.60 9.44
CA LYS A 229 13.93 -37.93 9.17
C LYS A 229 13.15 -38.75 8.14
N ASP A 230 11.83 -38.66 8.21
CA ASP A 230 10.93 -39.34 7.28
C ASP A 230 10.99 -38.71 5.88
N GLU A 231 11.14 -37.38 5.80
CA GLU A 231 11.29 -36.67 4.53
C GLU A 231 12.63 -36.95 3.86
N THR A 232 13.74 -37.06 4.64
CA THR A 232 15.07 -37.42 4.13
C THR A 232 15.07 -38.83 3.54
N LYS A 233 14.40 -39.80 4.20
CA LYS A 233 14.26 -41.18 3.70
C LYS A 233 13.40 -41.30 2.43
N GLN A 234 12.50 -40.34 2.16
CA GLN A 234 11.71 -40.33 0.93
C GLN A 234 12.46 -39.70 -0.25
N THR A 235 13.52 -38.99 0.03
CA THR A 235 14.36 -38.32 -1.00
C THR A 235 15.63 -39.07 -1.38
N GLU A 236 16.01 -40.07 -0.58
CA GLU A 236 17.02 -41.10 -0.92
C GLU A 236 16.40 -42.26 -1.70
#